data_5a95f2b17ea0a054d818a3fbde2c7713
#
_entry.id   5a95f2b17ea0a054d818a3fbde2c7713
#
_cell.length_a   1.000
_cell.length_b   1.000
_cell.length_c   1.000
_cell.angle_alpha   90.00
_cell.angle_beta   90.00
_cell.angle_gamma   90.00
#
_symmetry.space_group_name_H-M   'P 1'
#
loop_
_entity.id
_entity.type
_entity.pdbx_description
1 polymer ?
#
loop_
_entity_poly.entity_id
_entity_poly.type
_entity_poly.pdbx_seq_one_letter_code
_entity_poly.pdbx_strand_id
1 'polypeptide(L)'
;MENNAALIAQCEERARQWLSPAFDEETRSEVQAMLDNDDKTELIDAFYRDLEFGTGGLRGIMGAGTNRMNKYIVGMATQGFANYINKAFPGRNDLAVVVGHDCRNNGRMFAETVADIFSANGIKVYLFESLRPTPEISFAIRQLGCQAGVNVTASHNPKEYNGYKAYWEDGAQVLAPHDVGIIDEVNKVTIDDVKFEGNKDLIEIIGGEMDWDYLQAVKEAMVDQDVILRQKDLNIVYSPMHGTGRVIIPEALRSWGFQNIHVVPEQMVIDGNFPTVVSPNPENAEAMTLGMKLGTKLNADLVIASDPDADRLAIVCRNNKGEWEILNGNQTCMMFCWYIIANKKKLGQLKGNEFLVKTIVTTEVIAEIAKKNNVELRDCYTGFKWIANEIRISEGKQKYIGGGEESFGFLPFDKVRDKDSPASICLICEIAAWAKDNGRTLYDLLMDIYAEYGFSREVTINVVKPGKSGADEIKQMMVDFRNNPPQELGGAKVVTWKDYQTLETKHADGTVEKLNMPTTSNVLQWFCEDGTKVSVRPSGTEPKIKFYTEVKDPTFKCAGCYERCMKAAEEKIAAIKKSLNLD
;
A
#
# COMPACT_ATOMS: atom_id res chain seq x y z
N MET A 1 4.76 -0.22 -39.97
CA MET A 1 6.22 -0.07 -40.13
C MET A 1 6.65 1.39 -40.02
N GLU A 2 6.00 2.35 -40.67
CA GLU A 2 6.35 3.79 -40.59
C GLU A 2 6.23 4.38 -39.17
N ASN A 3 5.21 4.02 -38.41
CA ASN A 3 5.04 4.49 -37.01
C ASN A 3 6.18 3.99 -36.07
N ASN A 4 6.78 2.84 -36.34
CA ASN A 4 7.86 2.32 -35.50
C ASN A 4 9.19 3.05 -35.79
N ALA A 5 9.48 3.39 -37.05
CA ALA A 5 10.68 4.11 -37.43
C ALA A 5 10.70 5.56 -36.87
N ALA A 6 9.54 6.24 -36.87
CA ALA A 6 9.41 7.57 -36.29
C ALA A 6 9.60 7.57 -34.77
N LEU A 7 9.06 6.55 -34.06
CA LEU A 7 9.25 6.38 -32.63
C LEU A 7 10.73 6.10 -32.28
N ILE A 8 11.39 5.22 -33.04
CA ILE A 8 12.82 4.93 -32.85
C ILE A 8 13.65 6.22 -33.01
N ALA A 9 13.43 6.98 -34.09
CA ALA A 9 14.15 8.23 -34.33
C ALA A 9 13.96 9.24 -33.18
N GLN A 10 12.73 9.38 -32.65
CA GLN A 10 12.44 10.21 -31.49
C GLN A 10 13.19 9.73 -30.24
N CYS A 11 13.20 8.43 -29.97
CA CYS A 11 13.91 7.85 -28.83
C CYS A 11 15.43 8.06 -28.96
N GLU A 12 15.99 7.87 -30.16
CA GLU A 12 17.41 8.13 -30.42
C GLU A 12 17.80 9.58 -30.20
N GLU A 13 16.95 10.54 -30.61
CA GLU A 13 17.19 11.96 -30.40
C GLU A 13 17.24 12.29 -28.89
N ARG A 14 16.27 11.79 -28.12
CA ARG A 14 16.24 11.94 -26.66
C ARG A 14 17.44 11.28 -25.98
N ALA A 15 17.82 10.10 -26.42
CA ALA A 15 18.98 9.36 -25.90
C ALA A 15 20.29 10.12 -26.15
N ARG A 16 20.49 10.72 -27.34
CA ARG A 16 21.68 11.52 -27.64
C ARG A 16 21.86 12.71 -26.69
N GLN A 17 20.80 13.29 -26.16
CA GLN A 17 20.88 14.38 -25.16
C GLN A 17 21.55 13.87 -23.86
N TRP A 18 21.41 12.59 -23.55
CA TRP A 18 22.03 11.94 -22.38
C TRP A 18 23.52 11.60 -22.55
N LEU A 19 24.10 11.86 -23.72
CA LEU A 19 25.53 11.75 -23.97
C LEU A 19 26.30 13.05 -23.61
N SER A 20 25.60 14.09 -23.14
CA SER A 20 26.22 15.35 -22.74
C SER A 20 27.04 15.21 -21.45
N PRO A 21 27.99 16.13 -21.16
CA PRO A 21 28.78 16.13 -19.94
C PRO A 21 27.97 16.30 -18.64
N ALA A 22 26.69 16.63 -18.71
CA ALA A 22 25.80 16.68 -17.54
C ALA A 22 25.55 15.30 -16.92
N PHE A 23 25.80 14.24 -17.69
CA PHE A 23 25.66 12.85 -17.25
C PHE A 23 27.03 12.20 -17.05
N ASP A 24 27.15 11.29 -16.06
CA ASP A 24 28.41 10.58 -15.79
C ASP A 24 28.77 9.59 -16.89
N GLU A 25 30.02 9.10 -16.83
CA GLU A 25 30.56 8.20 -17.85
C GLU A 25 29.84 6.87 -17.94
N GLU A 26 29.41 6.31 -16.79
CA GLU A 26 28.65 5.05 -16.72
C GLU A 26 27.30 5.19 -17.44
N THR A 27 26.55 6.24 -17.12
CA THR A 27 25.27 6.55 -17.77
C THR A 27 25.42 6.78 -19.26
N ARG A 28 26.43 7.55 -19.68
CA ARG A 28 26.70 7.79 -21.11
C ARG A 28 27.07 6.51 -21.85
N SER A 29 27.85 5.64 -21.21
CA SER A 29 28.24 4.34 -21.81
C SER A 29 27.05 3.41 -21.97
N GLU A 30 26.14 3.35 -20.98
CA GLU A 30 24.89 2.59 -21.05
C GLU A 30 23.99 3.09 -22.19
N VAL A 31 23.80 4.41 -22.29
CA VAL A 31 23.00 5.03 -23.36
C VAL A 31 23.62 4.80 -24.73
N GLN A 32 24.95 4.92 -24.87
CA GLN A 32 25.64 4.64 -26.13
C GLN A 32 25.46 3.18 -26.56
N ALA A 33 25.52 2.23 -25.63
CA ALA A 33 25.28 0.83 -25.91
C ALA A 33 23.85 0.58 -26.44
N MET A 34 22.82 1.25 -25.89
CA MET A 34 21.44 1.19 -26.39
C MET A 34 21.33 1.77 -27.82
N LEU A 35 22.05 2.87 -28.08
CA LEU A 35 22.07 3.51 -29.41
C LEU A 35 22.76 2.62 -30.47
N ASP A 36 23.81 1.91 -30.09
CA ASP A 36 24.60 1.06 -30.99
C ASP A 36 23.96 -0.33 -31.22
N ASN A 37 23.00 -0.74 -30.38
CA ASN A 37 22.32 -2.02 -30.50
C ASN A 37 21.33 -2.00 -31.69
N ASP A 38 21.37 -3.03 -32.52
CA ASP A 38 20.40 -3.23 -33.63
C ASP A 38 18.97 -3.45 -33.11
N ASP A 39 18.81 -4.15 -31.98
CA ASP A 39 17.53 -4.28 -31.27
C ASP A 39 17.25 -3.01 -30.45
N LYS A 40 16.31 -2.20 -30.91
CA LYS A 40 15.93 -0.93 -30.30
C LYS A 40 14.89 -1.07 -29.17
N THR A 41 14.54 -2.27 -28.75
CA THR A 41 13.49 -2.49 -27.73
C THR A 41 13.84 -1.78 -26.42
N GLU A 42 15.06 -1.96 -25.92
CA GLU A 42 15.51 -1.33 -24.68
C GLU A 42 15.60 0.20 -24.79
N LEU A 43 16.11 0.71 -25.94
CA LEU A 43 16.16 2.14 -26.22
C LEU A 43 14.74 2.76 -26.20
N ILE A 44 13.79 2.10 -26.85
CA ILE A 44 12.40 2.58 -26.86
C ILE A 44 11.85 2.59 -25.43
N ASP A 45 11.99 1.51 -24.69
CA ASP A 45 11.48 1.41 -23.32
C ASP A 45 12.09 2.47 -22.38
N ALA A 46 13.36 2.81 -22.59
CA ALA A 46 14.07 3.79 -21.78
C ALA A 46 13.70 5.26 -22.13
N PHE A 47 13.32 5.55 -23.39
CA PHE A 47 13.23 6.94 -23.89
C PHE A 47 11.91 7.33 -24.56
N TYR A 48 10.90 6.43 -24.69
CA TYR A 48 9.66 6.77 -25.41
C TYR A 48 8.78 7.82 -24.68
N ARG A 49 8.99 8.02 -23.40
CA ARG A 49 8.32 9.04 -22.56
C ARG A 49 9.22 9.42 -21.37
N ASP A 50 8.76 10.36 -20.57
CA ASP A 50 9.34 10.65 -19.26
C ASP A 50 8.66 9.80 -18.19
N LEU A 51 9.40 9.45 -17.14
CA LEU A 51 8.84 8.80 -15.96
C LEU A 51 8.00 9.85 -15.21
N GLU A 52 6.69 9.64 -15.21
CA GLU A 52 5.75 10.59 -14.63
C GLU A 52 5.86 10.63 -13.09
N PHE A 53 5.96 11.82 -12.53
CA PHE A 53 5.71 12.05 -11.13
C PHE A 53 4.19 11.97 -10.92
N GLY A 54 3.71 10.79 -10.46
CA GLY A 54 2.30 10.56 -10.18
C GLY A 54 1.85 11.19 -8.86
N THR A 55 0.59 10.99 -8.51
CA THR A 55 -0.04 11.57 -7.31
C THR A 55 0.53 11.10 -5.96
N GLY A 56 1.65 10.42 -5.94
CA GLY A 56 2.32 9.92 -4.72
C GLY A 56 3.82 9.79 -4.89
N GLY A 57 4.38 10.18 -6.05
CA GLY A 57 5.81 10.09 -6.36
C GLY A 57 6.12 9.38 -7.68
N LEU A 58 7.31 8.79 -7.77
CA LEU A 58 7.81 8.05 -8.94
C LEU A 58 7.84 6.55 -8.66
N ARG A 59 7.71 5.75 -9.71
CA ARG A 59 8.00 4.31 -9.69
C ARG A 59 8.39 3.83 -11.08
N GLY A 60 9.53 3.15 -11.20
CA GLY A 60 9.99 2.66 -12.49
C GLY A 60 11.11 1.63 -12.37
N ILE A 61 11.45 1.01 -13.48
CA ILE A 61 12.62 0.14 -13.62
C ILE A 61 13.88 1.02 -13.51
N MET A 62 14.90 0.54 -12.81
CA MET A 62 16.19 1.22 -12.69
C MET A 62 17.00 1.13 -13.99
N GLY A 63 17.78 2.17 -14.32
CA GLY A 63 18.67 2.24 -15.49
C GLY A 63 18.74 3.64 -16.08
N ALA A 64 19.54 3.80 -17.12
CA ALA A 64 19.65 5.06 -17.86
C ALA A 64 18.39 5.31 -18.71
N GLY A 65 17.97 6.57 -18.79
CA GLY A 65 16.83 6.98 -19.63
C GLY A 65 15.78 7.79 -18.91
N THR A 66 14.97 8.48 -19.69
CA THR A 66 13.93 9.38 -19.17
C THR A 66 12.74 8.64 -18.56
N ASN A 67 12.50 7.38 -18.95
CA ASN A 67 11.44 6.51 -18.42
C ASN A 67 12.01 5.47 -17.45
N ARG A 68 13.11 5.78 -16.76
CA ARG A 68 13.81 4.91 -15.80
C ARG A 68 14.04 5.62 -14.47
N MET A 69 14.13 4.82 -13.39
CA MET A 69 14.62 5.32 -12.10
C MET A 69 16.14 5.39 -12.11
N ASN A 70 16.66 6.59 -11.99
CA ASN A 70 18.09 6.89 -11.87
C ASN A 70 18.30 8.19 -11.09
N LYS A 71 19.56 8.51 -10.75
CA LYS A 71 19.88 9.69 -9.94
C LYS A 71 19.45 11.01 -10.58
N TYR A 72 19.36 11.08 -11.91
CA TYR A 72 18.99 12.29 -12.63
C TYR A 72 17.47 12.54 -12.56
N ILE A 73 16.69 11.49 -12.76
CA ILE A 73 15.21 11.55 -12.64
C ILE A 73 14.82 11.82 -11.18
N VAL A 74 15.45 11.12 -10.21
CA VAL A 74 15.29 11.40 -8.78
C VAL A 74 15.72 12.84 -8.46
N GLY A 75 16.81 13.31 -9.08
CA GLY A 75 17.32 14.68 -8.92
C GLY A 75 16.33 15.74 -9.39
N MET A 76 15.82 15.60 -10.61
CA MET A 76 14.83 16.55 -11.16
C MET A 76 13.55 16.57 -10.34
N ALA A 77 13.05 15.39 -9.92
CA ALA A 77 11.89 15.28 -9.06
C ALA A 77 12.10 15.98 -7.71
N THR A 78 13.27 15.77 -7.08
CA THR A 78 13.60 16.38 -5.79
C THR A 78 13.80 17.88 -5.90
N GLN A 79 14.44 18.37 -6.98
CA GLN A 79 14.58 19.81 -7.23
C GLN A 79 13.20 20.48 -7.37
N GLY A 80 12.28 19.90 -8.14
CA GLY A 80 10.93 20.40 -8.26
C GLY A 80 10.16 20.37 -6.93
N PHE A 81 10.34 19.31 -6.14
CA PHE A 81 9.74 19.22 -4.81
C PHE A 81 10.31 20.27 -3.86
N ALA A 82 11.63 20.50 -3.86
CA ALA A 82 12.28 21.58 -3.09
C ALA A 82 11.76 22.97 -3.48
N ASN A 83 11.61 23.21 -4.79
CA ASN A 83 11.03 24.46 -5.31
C ASN A 83 9.60 24.66 -4.79
N TYR A 84 8.79 23.60 -4.80
CA TYR A 84 7.42 23.65 -4.29
C TYR A 84 7.38 23.90 -2.77
N ILE A 85 8.21 23.23 -1.96
CA ILE A 85 8.28 23.44 -0.50
C ILE A 85 8.61 24.92 -0.22
N ASN A 86 9.64 25.47 -0.84
CA ASN A 86 10.02 26.88 -0.68
C ASN A 86 8.90 27.85 -1.08
N LYS A 87 8.11 27.49 -2.09
CA LYS A 87 6.96 28.28 -2.54
C LYS A 87 5.76 28.16 -1.61
N ALA A 88 5.53 26.96 -1.03
CA ALA A 88 4.41 26.69 -0.13
C ALA A 88 4.59 27.32 1.25
N PHE A 89 5.84 27.53 1.69
CA PHE A 89 6.19 28.11 2.98
C PHE A 89 7.07 29.37 2.83
N PRO A 90 6.55 30.44 2.23
CA PRO A 90 7.35 31.63 1.92
C PRO A 90 7.87 32.34 3.17
N GLY A 91 9.15 32.69 3.15
CA GLY A 91 9.81 33.42 4.25
C GLY A 91 10.18 32.59 5.48
N ARG A 92 9.96 31.27 5.47
CA ARG A 92 10.48 30.37 6.51
C ARG A 92 11.93 30.00 6.21
N ASN A 93 12.75 29.97 7.24
CA ASN A 93 14.16 29.57 7.18
C ASN A 93 14.47 28.31 8.03
N ASP A 94 13.42 27.69 8.57
CA ASP A 94 13.46 26.50 9.42
C ASP A 94 12.82 25.28 8.73
N LEU A 95 12.77 25.28 7.40
CA LEU A 95 12.23 24.18 6.64
C LEU A 95 13.07 22.92 6.80
N ALA A 96 12.38 21.79 7.00
CA ALA A 96 13.02 20.50 7.18
C ALA A 96 12.26 19.39 6.49
N VAL A 97 12.98 18.34 6.11
CA VAL A 97 12.43 17.12 5.50
C VAL A 97 13.05 15.87 6.13
N VAL A 98 12.33 14.76 6.10
CA VAL A 98 12.85 13.43 6.44
C VAL A 98 13.11 12.65 5.17
N VAL A 99 14.24 11.94 5.10
CA VAL A 99 14.59 11.07 3.99
C VAL A 99 14.96 9.68 4.48
N GLY A 100 14.32 8.67 3.90
CA GLY A 100 14.60 7.27 4.17
C GLY A 100 14.61 6.43 2.89
N HIS A 101 14.97 5.14 3.04
CA HIS A 101 14.97 4.19 1.94
C HIS A 101 14.73 2.75 2.43
N ASP A 102 14.34 1.86 1.53
CA ASP A 102 14.24 0.43 1.77
C ASP A 102 15.55 -0.33 1.41
N CYS A 103 15.46 -1.66 1.28
CA CYS A 103 16.60 -2.54 1.02
C CYS A 103 17.00 -2.62 -0.46
N ARG A 104 16.31 -1.94 -1.38
CA ARG A 104 16.50 -2.08 -2.83
C ARG A 104 17.88 -1.58 -3.27
N ASN A 105 18.36 -2.18 -4.37
CA ASN A 105 19.58 -1.70 -5.04
C ASN A 105 19.44 -0.21 -5.36
N ASN A 106 20.52 0.54 -5.23
CA ASN A 106 20.58 2.00 -5.38
C ASN A 106 19.73 2.82 -4.38
N GLY A 107 19.00 2.19 -3.45
CA GLY A 107 18.15 2.90 -2.49
C GLY A 107 18.91 3.93 -1.67
N ARG A 108 20.06 3.55 -1.11
CA ARG A 108 20.93 4.46 -0.34
C ARG A 108 21.45 5.63 -1.18
N MET A 109 21.95 5.34 -2.39
CA MET A 109 22.47 6.38 -3.31
C MET A 109 21.36 7.36 -3.72
N PHE A 110 20.17 6.89 -4.01
CA PHE A 110 19.03 7.78 -4.30
C PHE A 110 18.63 8.62 -3.09
N ALA A 111 18.60 8.04 -1.87
CA ALA A 111 18.31 8.78 -0.65
C ALA A 111 19.36 9.88 -0.37
N GLU A 112 20.63 9.60 -0.59
CA GLU A 112 21.71 10.61 -0.49
C GLU A 112 21.57 11.70 -1.55
N THR A 113 21.22 11.35 -2.79
CA THR A 113 20.93 12.33 -3.85
C THR A 113 19.77 13.25 -3.44
N VAL A 114 18.69 12.69 -2.88
CA VAL A 114 17.55 13.46 -2.36
C VAL A 114 18.00 14.41 -1.24
N ALA A 115 18.80 13.92 -0.30
CA ALA A 115 19.31 14.73 0.81
C ALA A 115 20.21 15.87 0.35
N ASP A 116 21.10 15.61 -0.61
CA ASP A 116 22.00 16.60 -1.18
C ASP A 116 21.21 17.73 -1.86
N ILE A 117 20.19 17.41 -2.65
CA ILE A 117 19.42 18.40 -3.37
C ILE A 117 18.54 19.25 -2.42
N PHE A 118 17.87 18.66 -1.44
CA PHE A 118 17.11 19.45 -0.47
C PHE A 118 18.02 20.39 0.31
N SER A 119 19.17 19.91 0.80
CA SER A 119 20.12 20.72 1.54
C SER A 119 20.75 21.83 0.69
N ALA A 120 21.03 21.58 -0.60
CA ALA A 120 21.50 22.59 -1.55
C ALA A 120 20.47 23.71 -1.82
N ASN A 121 19.17 23.42 -1.54
CA ASN A 121 18.08 24.39 -1.64
C ASN A 121 17.72 25.03 -0.29
N GLY A 122 18.59 24.89 0.73
CA GLY A 122 18.45 25.54 2.04
C GLY A 122 17.45 24.85 2.97
N ILE A 123 17.06 23.61 2.68
CA ILE A 123 16.13 22.82 3.47
C ILE A 123 16.93 21.84 4.34
N LYS A 124 16.71 21.86 5.66
CA LYS A 124 17.32 20.90 6.56
C LYS A 124 16.83 19.48 6.24
N VAL A 125 17.73 18.50 6.29
CA VAL A 125 17.43 17.10 6.01
C VAL A 125 17.74 16.25 7.21
N TYR A 126 16.76 15.47 7.67
CA TYR A 126 16.96 14.35 8.56
C TYR A 126 17.04 13.08 7.73
N LEU A 127 18.25 12.56 7.53
CA LEU A 127 18.52 11.38 6.74
C LEU A 127 18.71 10.17 7.66
N PHE A 128 17.90 9.12 7.48
CA PHE A 128 18.13 7.89 8.21
C PHE A 128 19.49 7.26 7.87
N GLU A 129 20.22 6.81 8.91
CA GLU A 129 21.55 6.19 8.78
C GLU A 129 21.53 4.91 7.94
N SER A 130 20.39 4.21 7.92
CA SER A 130 20.16 2.96 7.20
C SER A 130 18.70 2.84 6.81
N LEU A 131 18.34 1.73 6.13
CA LEU A 131 16.96 1.45 5.74
C LEU A 131 16.00 1.46 6.95
N ARG A 132 14.83 2.04 6.77
CA ARG A 132 13.76 2.09 7.77
C ARG A 132 12.38 1.83 7.13
N PRO A 133 11.40 1.32 7.93
CA PRO A 133 10.02 1.13 7.49
C PRO A 133 9.36 2.40 6.99
N THR A 134 8.53 2.28 5.96
CA THR A 134 7.68 3.39 5.47
C THR A 134 6.89 4.09 6.60
N PRO A 135 6.21 3.37 7.53
CA PRO A 135 5.50 4.02 8.63
C PRO A 135 6.40 4.82 9.57
N GLU A 136 7.65 4.40 9.77
CA GLU A 136 8.59 5.15 10.59
C GLU A 136 9.01 6.48 9.93
N ILE A 137 9.10 6.53 8.59
CA ILE A 137 9.32 7.79 7.87
C ILE A 137 8.14 8.74 8.09
N SER A 138 6.90 8.23 7.95
CA SER A 138 5.69 9.00 8.23
C SER A 138 5.66 9.53 9.67
N PHE A 139 6.02 8.69 10.64
CA PHE A 139 6.14 9.07 12.05
C PHE A 139 7.18 10.16 12.27
N ALA A 140 8.38 10.00 11.71
CA ALA A 140 9.50 10.93 11.87
C ALA A 140 9.18 12.33 11.33
N ILE A 141 8.47 12.44 10.19
CA ILE A 141 8.00 13.73 9.65
C ILE A 141 7.20 14.49 10.70
N ARG A 142 6.26 13.81 11.36
CA ARG A 142 5.38 14.40 12.39
C ARG A 142 6.14 14.68 13.69
N GLN A 143 6.95 13.74 14.15
CA GLN A 143 7.72 13.83 15.40
C GLN A 143 8.72 14.98 15.37
N LEU A 144 9.38 15.20 14.24
CA LEU A 144 10.38 16.25 14.03
C LEU A 144 9.78 17.58 13.53
N GLY A 145 8.46 17.63 13.27
CA GLY A 145 7.79 18.81 12.74
C GLY A 145 8.25 19.24 11.36
N CYS A 146 8.65 18.29 10.52
CA CYS A 146 9.09 18.52 9.15
C CYS A 146 7.94 18.90 8.23
N GLN A 147 8.21 19.67 7.18
CA GLN A 147 7.21 20.10 6.20
C GLN A 147 6.95 19.04 5.14
N ALA A 148 7.89 18.13 4.94
CA ALA A 148 7.77 17.07 3.95
C ALA A 148 8.69 15.89 4.27
N GLY A 149 8.60 14.83 3.47
CA GLY A 149 9.53 13.72 3.51
C GLY A 149 9.53 12.92 2.22
N VAL A 150 10.56 12.08 2.10
CA VAL A 150 10.73 11.18 0.97
C VAL A 150 11.14 9.80 1.48
N ASN A 151 10.47 8.76 0.99
CA ASN A 151 10.92 7.40 1.14
C ASN A 151 11.25 6.79 -0.22
N VAL A 152 12.50 6.38 -0.39
CA VAL A 152 12.99 5.72 -1.61
C VAL A 152 12.66 4.23 -1.54
N THR A 153 11.59 3.84 -2.20
CA THR A 153 11.07 2.47 -2.19
C THR A 153 10.13 2.21 -3.37
N ALA A 154 10.10 0.97 -3.85
CA ALA A 154 9.07 0.48 -4.75
C ALA A 154 8.17 -0.58 -4.06
N SER A 155 8.11 -0.59 -2.71
CA SER A 155 7.29 -1.51 -1.92
C SER A 155 7.57 -2.97 -2.32
N HIS A 156 6.58 -3.70 -2.77
CA HIS A 156 6.62 -5.12 -3.13
C HIS A 156 6.93 -5.41 -4.62
N ASN A 157 7.28 -4.40 -5.42
CA ASN A 157 7.61 -4.62 -6.84
C ASN A 157 8.87 -5.50 -6.99
N PRO A 158 9.08 -6.18 -8.13
CA PRO A 158 10.29 -6.92 -8.45
C PRO A 158 11.58 -6.11 -8.28
N LYS A 159 12.72 -6.81 -8.22
CA LYS A 159 14.05 -6.24 -7.91
C LYS A 159 14.53 -5.16 -8.87
N GLU A 160 14.06 -5.18 -10.11
CA GLU A 160 14.41 -4.22 -11.15
C GLU A 160 13.84 -2.82 -10.89
N TYR A 161 12.83 -2.72 -10.01
CA TYR A 161 12.14 -1.47 -9.71
C TYR A 161 12.76 -0.75 -8.51
N ASN A 162 12.71 0.58 -8.57
CA ASN A 162 12.78 1.44 -7.40
C ASN A 162 11.72 2.54 -7.51
N GLY A 163 11.57 3.37 -6.49
CA GLY A 163 10.56 4.42 -6.45
C GLY A 163 10.91 5.54 -5.48
N TYR A 164 10.05 6.53 -5.46
CA TYR A 164 10.17 7.74 -4.69
C TYR A 164 8.79 8.10 -4.16
N LYS A 165 8.49 7.83 -2.89
CA LYS A 165 7.24 8.22 -2.24
C LYS A 165 7.41 9.60 -1.62
N ALA A 166 6.53 10.55 -1.96
CA ALA A 166 6.53 11.91 -1.43
C ALA A 166 5.46 12.08 -0.34
N TYR A 167 5.83 12.68 0.77
CA TYR A 167 5.01 12.92 1.95
C TYR A 167 4.94 14.41 2.28
N TRP A 168 3.85 14.82 2.92
CA TRP A 168 3.64 16.18 3.40
C TRP A 168 3.77 16.28 4.93
N GLU A 169 3.61 17.50 5.48
CA GLU A 169 3.81 17.81 6.91
C GLU A 169 2.94 17.01 7.89
N ASP A 170 1.82 16.47 7.42
CA ASP A 170 0.97 15.59 8.21
C ASP A 170 1.47 14.13 8.27
N GLY A 171 2.58 13.81 7.60
CA GLY A 171 3.16 12.47 7.51
C GLY A 171 2.45 11.55 6.50
N ALA A 172 1.46 12.04 5.76
CA ALA A 172 0.77 11.29 4.72
C ALA A 172 1.40 11.49 3.34
N GLN A 173 1.21 10.54 2.44
CA GLN A 173 1.53 10.76 1.02
C GLN A 173 0.74 11.96 0.49
N VAL A 174 1.40 12.76 -0.35
CA VAL A 174 0.85 14.00 -0.88
C VAL A 174 -0.50 13.83 -1.56
N LEU A 175 -1.40 14.79 -1.31
CA LEU A 175 -2.71 14.94 -1.92
C LEU A 175 -2.87 16.36 -2.47
N ALA A 176 -3.91 16.58 -3.25
CA ALA A 176 -4.28 17.92 -3.71
C ALA A 176 -4.47 18.90 -2.53
N PRO A 177 -3.97 20.13 -2.64
CA PRO A 177 -3.37 20.75 -3.82
C PRO A 177 -1.86 20.48 -3.99
N HIS A 178 -1.23 19.79 -3.03
CA HIS A 178 0.23 19.66 -2.95
C HIS A 178 0.80 18.74 -4.04
N ASP A 179 0.13 17.62 -4.36
CA ASP A 179 0.56 16.71 -5.43
C ASP A 179 0.60 17.43 -6.79
N VAL A 180 -0.44 18.19 -7.12
CA VAL A 180 -0.50 18.99 -8.35
C VAL A 180 0.60 20.05 -8.36
N GLY A 181 0.77 20.78 -7.25
CA GLY A 181 1.79 21.82 -7.14
C GLY A 181 3.22 21.28 -7.27
N ILE A 182 3.49 20.09 -6.73
CA ILE A 182 4.79 19.42 -6.89
C ILE A 182 5.00 19.02 -8.35
N ILE A 183 4.00 18.39 -8.99
CA ILE A 183 4.06 17.98 -10.40
C ILE A 183 4.34 19.21 -11.29
N ASP A 184 3.65 20.32 -11.05
CA ASP A 184 3.85 21.56 -11.80
C ASP A 184 5.27 22.12 -11.68
N GLU A 185 5.90 22.02 -10.50
CA GLU A 185 7.29 22.45 -10.33
C GLU A 185 8.28 21.43 -10.92
N VAL A 186 8.04 20.13 -10.78
CA VAL A 186 8.87 19.06 -11.38
C VAL A 186 8.91 19.20 -12.90
N ASN A 187 7.79 19.44 -13.54
CA ASN A 187 7.69 19.59 -15.00
C ASN A 187 8.42 20.81 -15.57
N LYS A 188 8.88 21.74 -14.72
CA LYS A 188 9.68 22.91 -15.13
C LYS A 188 11.17 22.67 -15.02
N VAL A 189 11.60 21.63 -14.28
CA VAL A 189 13.01 21.37 -14.00
C VAL A 189 13.67 20.69 -15.19
N THR A 190 14.81 21.21 -15.59
CA THR A 190 15.76 20.57 -16.50
C THR A 190 16.96 20.04 -15.69
N ILE A 191 17.79 19.21 -16.31
CA ILE A 191 18.97 18.66 -15.64
C ILE A 191 19.94 19.76 -15.16
N ASP A 192 20.03 20.86 -15.88
CA ASP A 192 20.91 21.99 -15.55
C ASP A 192 20.43 22.80 -14.34
N ASP A 193 19.16 22.67 -13.96
CA ASP A 193 18.58 23.33 -12.79
C ASP A 193 18.85 22.57 -11.48
N VAL A 194 19.27 21.30 -11.57
CA VAL A 194 19.42 20.41 -10.40
C VAL A 194 20.70 20.70 -9.65
N LYS A 195 20.58 21.02 -8.37
CA LYS A 195 21.70 21.29 -7.46
C LYS A 195 22.16 19.99 -6.79
N PHE A 196 23.01 19.21 -7.45
CA PHE A 196 23.49 17.93 -6.95
C PHE A 196 24.47 18.02 -5.79
N GLU A 197 25.15 19.18 -5.60
CA GLU A 197 26.12 19.37 -4.52
C GLU A 197 25.40 19.85 -3.25
N GLY A 198 25.26 18.93 -2.29
CA GLY A 198 24.56 19.16 -1.03
C GLY A 198 25.33 20.04 -0.04
N ASN A 199 24.60 20.75 0.80
CA ASN A 199 25.14 21.42 1.97
C ASN A 199 25.13 20.44 3.16
N LYS A 200 26.28 19.87 3.49
CA LYS A 200 26.41 18.86 4.55
C LYS A 200 26.08 19.39 5.95
N ASP A 201 26.18 20.70 6.19
CA ASP A 201 25.83 21.32 7.47
C ASP A 201 24.29 21.28 7.74
N LEU A 202 23.51 21.08 6.69
CA LEU A 202 22.05 20.94 6.76
C LEU A 202 21.57 19.48 6.76
N ILE A 203 22.49 18.50 6.71
CA ILE A 203 22.14 17.08 6.73
C ILE A 203 22.47 16.50 8.11
N GLU A 204 21.44 16.13 8.84
CA GLU A 204 21.54 15.44 10.12
C GLU A 204 21.18 13.97 9.96
N ILE A 205 22.07 13.09 10.46
CA ILE A 205 21.82 11.64 10.44
C ILE A 205 21.01 11.25 11.66
N ILE A 206 19.89 10.54 11.44
CA ILE A 206 19.00 10.03 12.48
C ILE A 206 18.96 8.50 12.44
N GLY A 207 18.58 7.87 13.55
CA GLY A 207 18.54 6.40 13.68
C GLY A 207 17.94 5.96 15.00
N GLY A 208 18.71 5.27 15.85
CA GLY A 208 18.23 4.55 17.01
C GLY A 208 17.34 5.30 18.01
N GLU A 209 17.50 6.63 18.17
CA GLU A 209 16.59 7.43 19.00
C GLU A 209 15.19 7.53 18.36
N MET A 210 15.14 7.70 17.04
CA MET A 210 13.88 7.72 16.30
C MET A 210 13.21 6.33 16.31
N ASP A 211 14.00 5.27 16.15
CA ASP A 211 13.52 3.88 16.27
C ASP A 211 12.85 3.68 17.65
N TRP A 212 13.46 4.17 18.71
CA TRP A 212 12.91 4.09 20.06
C TRP A 212 11.58 4.85 20.21
N ASP A 213 11.52 6.09 19.75
CA ASP A 213 10.31 6.92 19.81
C ASP A 213 9.17 6.27 19.00
N TYR A 214 9.49 5.76 17.82
CA TYR A 214 8.52 5.04 16.99
C TYR A 214 8.02 3.76 17.68
N LEU A 215 8.89 2.96 18.28
CA LEU A 215 8.51 1.76 19.03
C LEU A 215 7.60 2.09 20.24
N GLN A 216 7.81 3.24 20.92
CA GLN A 216 6.89 3.69 21.97
C GLN A 216 5.52 4.08 21.38
N ALA A 217 5.50 4.74 20.21
CA ALA A 217 4.25 5.09 19.54
C ALA A 217 3.47 3.86 19.08
N VAL A 218 4.14 2.83 18.56
CA VAL A 218 3.53 1.54 18.14
C VAL A 218 2.78 0.87 19.29
N LYS A 219 3.20 1.06 20.55
CA LYS A 219 2.48 0.53 21.71
C LYS A 219 1.08 1.13 21.91
N GLU A 220 0.78 2.29 21.33
CA GLU A 220 -0.57 2.87 21.40
C GLU A 220 -1.62 2.03 20.64
N ALA A 221 -1.17 1.15 19.73
CA ALA A 221 -2.03 0.20 19.02
C ALA A 221 -2.48 -0.99 19.89
N MET A 222 -1.80 -1.25 21.01
CA MET A 222 -2.13 -2.34 21.94
C MET A 222 -3.52 -2.13 22.55
N VAL A 223 -4.32 -3.18 22.61
CA VAL A 223 -5.67 -3.14 23.18
C VAL A 223 -5.71 -3.80 24.56
N ASP A 224 -5.11 -4.97 24.73
CA ASP A 224 -5.14 -5.76 25.97
C ASP A 224 -3.76 -6.35 26.28
N GLN A 225 -2.99 -5.67 27.12
CA GLN A 225 -1.68 -6.11 27.55
C GLN A 225 -1.74 -7.40 28.38
N ASP A 226 -2.77 -7.60 29.16
CA ASP A 226 -2.88 -8.75 30.06
C ASP A 226 -2.99 -10.07 29.28
N VAL A 227 -3.68 -10.04 28.14
CA VAL A 227 -3.75 -11.20 27.22
C VAL A 227 -2.37 -11.55 26.68
N ILE A 228 -1.58 -10.56 26.29
CA ILE A 228 -0.21 -10.80 25.80
C ILE A 228 0.64 -11.44 26.88
N LEU A 229 0.57 -10.93 28.11
CA LEU A 229 1.36 -11.46 29.23
C LEU A 229 0.98 -12.91 29.59
N ARG A 230 -0.32 -13.27 29.50
CA ARG A 230 -0.77 -14.66 29.71
C ARG A 230 -0.30 -15.61 28.60
N GLN A 231 -0.16 -15.10 27.38
CA GLN A 231 0.22 -15.86 26.16
C GLN A 231 1.59 -15.44 25.61
N LYS A 232 2.50 -14.95 26.45
CA LYS A 232 3.83 -14.45 26.05
C LYS A 232 4.66 -15.46 25.26
N ASP A 233 4.38 -16.75 25.45
CA ASP A 233 5.05 -17.87 24.79
C ASP A 233 4.38 -18.27 23.45
N LEU A 234 3.45 -17.42 22.94
CA LEU A 234 2.88 -17.60 21.59
C LEU A 234 4.01 -17.80 20.58
N ASN A 235 3.95 -18.91 19.83
CA ASN A 235 5.03 -19.33 18.95
C ASN A 235 4.88 -18.65 17.58
N ILE A 236 5.67 -17.60 17.36
CA ILE A 236 5.59 -16.70 16.21
C ILE A 236 6.76 -16.95 15.26
N VAL A 237 6.48 -17.15 13.97
CA VAL A 237 7.50 -17.09 12.91
C VAL A 237 7.31 -15.82 12.11
N TYR A 238 8.38 -15.06 11.92
CA TYR A 238 8.38 -13.80 11.18
C TYR A 238 9.40 -13.78 10.05
N SER A 239 9.01 -13.21 8.90
CA SER A 239 9.90 -12.90 7.77
C SER A 239 9.79 -11.44 7.35
N PRO A 240 10.90 -10.70 7.24
CA PRO A 240 10.95 -9.36 6.65
C PRO A 240 11.10 -9.37 5.11
N MET A 241 11.16 -10.52 4.47
CA MET A 241 11.42 -10.64 3.01
C MET A 241 12.61 -9.76 2.54
N HIS A 242 13.75 -9.85 3.23
CA HIS A 242 14.97 -9.04 3.02
C HIS A 242 14.84 -7.54 3.35
N GLY A 243 13.68 -7.10 3.84
CA GLY A 243 13.30 -5.68 3.96
C GLY A 243 13.57 -5.04 5.32
N THR A 244 12.98 -3.86 5.46
CA THR A 244 13.18 -2.91 6.56
C THR A 244 12.62 -3.39 7.90
N GLY A 245 11.63 -4.29 7.88
CA GLY A 245 11.02 -4.83 9.10
C GLY A 245 11.94 -5.69 9.95
N ARG A 246 13.12 -6.07 9.45
CA ARG A 246 14.04 -7.04 10.08
C ARG A 246 14.47 -6.67 11.51
N VAL A 247 14.61 -5.41 11.83
CA VAL A 247 15.00 -4.93 13.18
C VAL A 247 13.78 -4.49 13.96
N ILE A 248 13.00 -3.60 13.41
CA ILE A 248 11.90 -2.94 14.10
C ILE A 248 10.80 -3.92 14.54
N ILE A 249 10.42 -4.88 13.69
CA ILE A 249 9.29 -5.77 14.02
C ILE A 249 9.61 -6.76 15.14
N PRO A 250 10.75 -7.48 15.14
CA PRO A 250 11.11 -8.30 16.31
C PRO A 250 11.25 -7.50 17.61
N GLU A 251 11.78 -6.26 17.54
CA GLU A 251 11.88 -5.40 18.72
C GLU A 251 10.50 -4.91 19.19
N ALA A 252 9.60 -4.55 18.27
CA ALA A 252 8.23 -4.20 18.58
C ALA A 252 7.51 -5.35 19.30
N LEU A 253 7.57 -6.56 18.77
CA LEU A 253 6.98 -7.76 19.39
C LEU A 253 7.54 -8.01 20.79
N ARG A 254 8.87 -7.92 20.99
CA ARG A 254 9.48 -8.06 22.32
C ARG A 254 9.03 -6.98 23.27
N SER A 255 8.94 -5.73 22.77
CA SER A 255 8.50 -4.59 23.58
C SER A 255 7.04 -4.68 24.04
N TRP A 256 6.21 -5.44 23.32
CA TRP A 256 4.83 -5.76 23.70
C TRP A 256 4.75 -6.89 24.72
N GLY A 257 5.78 -7.75 24.82
CA GLY A 257 5.86 -8.83 25.81
C GLY A 257 5.97 -10.23 25.22
N PHE A 258 5.96 -10.41 23.90
CA PHE A 258 6.16 -11.72 23.28
C PHE A 258 7.60 -12.19 23.42
N GLN A 259 7.79 -13.47 23.78
CA GLN A 259 9.12 -14.04 24.07
C GLN A 259 9.55 -15.11 23.07
N ASN A 260 8.62 -15.76 22.38
CA ASN A 260 8.91 -16.89 21.51
C ASN A 260 8.77 -16.50 20.03
N ILE A 261 9.75 -15.69 19.57
CA ILE A 261 9.80 -15.11 18.24
C ILE A 261 10.94 -15.76 17.45
N HIS A 262 10.61 -16.38 16.34
CA HIS A 262 11.54 -17.00 15.40
C HIS A 262 11.53 -16.25 14.08
N VAL A 263 12.70 -15.99 13.53
CA VAL A 263 12.84 -15.30 12.25
C VAL A 263 13.29 -16.27 11.17
N VAL A 264 12.92 -16.03 9.92
CA VAL A 264 13.40 -16.79 8.75
C VAL A 264 14.83 -16.32 8.42
N PRO A 265 15.89 -17.09 8.76
CA PRO A 265 17.26 -16.59 8.70
C PRO A 265 17.69 -16.12 7.32
N GLU A 266 17.30 -16.84 6.28
CA GLU A 266 17.62 -16.52 4.89
C GLU A 266 17.04 -15.19 4.45
N GLN A 267 15.87 -14.82 4.96
CA GLN A 267 15.16 -13.59 4.63
C GLN A 267 15.49 -12.41 5.57
N MET A 268 16.25 -12.66 6.65
CA MET A 268 16.80 -11.60 7.51
C MET A 268 18.00 -10.89 6.90
N VAL A 269 18.60 -11.44 5.85
CA VAL A 269 19.71 -10.81 5.12
C VAL A 269 19.17 -9.70 4.23
N ILE A 270 19.74 -8.48 4.37
CA ILE A 270 19.40 -7.38 3.46
C ILE A 270 19.95 -7.68 2.08
N ASP A 271 19.08 -7.80 1.08
CA ASP A 271 19.49 -8.03 -0.29
C ASP A 271 18.41 -7.49 -1.26
N GLY A 272 18.76 -6.44 -2.00
CA GLY A 272 17.87 -5.81 -2.99
C GLY A 272 17.58 -6.69 -4.22
N ASN A 273 18.25 -7.84 -4.36
CA ASN A 273 17.97 -8.84 -5.40
C ASN A 273 16.90 -9.85 -5.00
N PHE A 274 16.45 -9.86 -3.73
CA PHE A 274 15.41 -10.75 -3.21
C PHE A 274 15.63 -12.24 -3.57
N PRO A 275 16.80 -12.86 -3.26
CA PRO A 275 17.21 -14.15 -3.81
C PRO A 275 16.31 -15.32 -3.41
N THR A 276 15.44 -15.15 -2.42
CA THR A 276 14.57 -16.22 -1.91
C THR A 276 13.13 -16.14 -2.41
N VAL A 277 12.78 -15.10 -3.19
CA VAL A 277 11.42 -14.87 -3.72
C VAL A 277 11.50 -14.28 -5.13
N VAL A 278 10.54 -14.62 -5.98
CA VAL A 278 10.43 -14.01 -7.32
C VAL A 278 9.95 -12.56 -7.22
N SER A 279 9.00 -12.32 -6.32
CA SER A 279 8.53 -10.98 -5.97
C SER A 279 8.33 -10.91 -4.46
N PRO A 280 8.86 -9.88 -3.78
CA PRO A 280 8.75 -9.75 -2.32
C PRO A 280 7.36 -9.23 -1.91
N ASN A 281 6.31 -9.80 -2.49
CA ASN A 281 4.93 -9.47 -2.22
C ASN A 281 4.31 -10.50 -1.28
N PRO A 282 3.96 -10.16 -0.05
CA PRO A 282 3.36 -11.08 0.91
C PRO A 282 1.97 -11.61 0.50
N GLU A 283 1.34 -11.03 -0.53
CA GLU A 283 0.12 -11.57 -1.14
C GLU A 283 0.37 -12.88 -1.90
N ASN A 284 1.62 -13.13 -2.30
CA ASN A 284 1.99 -14.31 -3.08
C ASN A 284 2.32 -15.48 -2.15
N ALA A 285 1.62 -16.59 -2.30
CA ALA A 285 1.85 -17.80 -1.50
C ALA A 285 3.29 -18.31 -1.58
N GLU A 286 3.94 -18.16 -2.74
CA GLU A 286 5.35 -18.53 -2.95
C GLU A 286 6.28 -17.77 -1.99
N ALA A 287 6.05 -16.48 -1.77
CA ALA A 287 6.86 -15.65 -0.87
C ALA A 287 6.78 -16.12 0.60
N MET A 288 5.67 -16.77 1.00
CA MET A 288 5.46 -17.30 2.36
C MET A 288 6.07 -18.70 2.59
N THR A 289 6.60 -19.34 1.55
CA THR A 289 7.03 -20.76 1.59
C THR A 289 8.07 -21.04 2.67
N LEU A 290 9.13 -20.23 2.80
CA LEU A 290 10.17 -20.40 3.81
C LEU A 290 9.63 -20.23 5.24
N GLY A 291 8.77 -19.23 5.43
CA GLY A 291 8.10 -19.00 6.71
C GLY A 291 7.21 -20.17 7.12
N MET A 292 6.38 -20.69 6.21
CA MET A 292 5.53 -21.87 6.47
C MET A 292 6.35 -23.12 6.75
N LYS A 293 7.47 -23.32 6.04
CA LYS A 293 8.39 -24.46 6.30
C LYS A 293 9.01 -24.37 7.68
N LEU A 294 9.49 -23.20 8.09
CA LEU A 294 10.01 -22.97 9.42
C LEU A 294 8.91 -23.14 10.49
N GLY A 295 7.73 -22.56 10.24
CA GLY A 295 6.56 -22.69 11.11
C GLY A 295 6.13 -24.13 11.33
N THR A 296 6.19 -24.97 10.30
CA THR A 296 5.93 -26.42 10.41
C THR A 296 6.97 -27.09 11.29
N LYS A 297 8.26 -26.79 11.07
CA LYS A 297 9.37 -27.36 11.85
C LYS A 297 9.28 -27.01 13.35
N LEU A 298 8.85 -25.80 13.66
CA LEU A 298 8.77 -25.27 15.02
C LEU A 298 7.39 -25.47 15.67
N ASN A 299 6.44 -26.03 14.95
CA ASN A 299 5.03 -26.08 15.33
C ASN A 299 4.48 -24.70 15.76
N ALA A 300 4.73 -23.69 14.92
CA ALA A 300 4.33 -22.32 15.20
C ALA A 300 2.80 -22.16 15.24
N ASP A 301 2.33 -21.24 16.09
CA ASP A 301 0.92 -20.83 16.16
C ASP A 301 0.52 -19.99 14.93
N LEU A 302 1.46 -19.15 14.44
CA LEU A 302 1.26 -18.32 13.23
C LEU A 302 2.57 -18.01 12.52
N VAL A 303 2.47 -17.73 11.23
CA VAL A 303 3.57 -17.24 10.38
C VAL A 303 3.18 -15.90 9.82
N ILE A 304 4.08 -14.92 9.91
CA ILE A 304 3.82 -13.55 9.47
C ILE A 304 4.97 -13.08 8.59
N ALA A 305 4.67 -12.26 7.60
CA ALA A 305 5.69 -11.56 6.83
C ALA A 305 5.30 -10.11 6.58
N SER A 306 6.30 -9.25 6.42
CA SER A 306 6.14 -7.89 5.88
C SER A 306 6.79 -7.77 4.51
N ASP A 307 6.30 -6.84 3.69
CA ASP A 307 6.96 -6.49 2.44
C ASP A 307 8.23 -5.64 2.70
N PRO A 308 9.06 -5.36 1.66
CA PRO A 308 10.37 -4.74 1.87
C PRO A 308 10.37 -3.39 2.59
N ASP A 309 9.37 -2.56 2.42
CA ASP A 309 9.27 -1.27 3.13
C ASP A 309 8.32 -1.33 4.34
N ALA A 310 7.88 -2.54 4.71
CA ALA A 310 7.13 -2.87 5.91
C ALA A 310 5.87 -2.01 6.11
N ASP A 311 5.15 -1.73 5.01
CA ASP A 311 3.84 -1.09 5.06
C ASP A 311 2.68 -2.10 4.91
N ARG A 312 2.97 -3.36 4.51
CA ARG A 312 2.01 -4.47 4.38
C ARG A 312 2.42 -5.68 5.19
N LEU A 313 1.45 -6.54 5.51
CA LEU A 313 1.69 -7.79 6.21
C LEU A 313 0.87 -8.92 5.62
N ALA A 314 1.42 -10.14 5.58
CA ALA A 314 0.66 -11.37 5.37
C ALA A 314 0.66 -12.21 6.64
N ILE A 315 -0.44 -12.91 6.84
CA ILE A 315 -0.69 -13.75 7.99
C ILE A 315 -1.06 -15.15 7.51
N VAL A 316 -0.40 -16.15 8.09
CA VAL A 316 -0.69 -17.55 7.82
C VAL A 316 -0.99 -18.22 9.15
N CYS A 317 -2.13 -18.87 9.24
CA CYS A 317 -2.55 -19.63 10.41
C CYS A 317 -2.94 -21.06 10.01
N ARG A 318 -3.13 -21.94 10.98
CA ARG A 318 -3.61 -23.30 10.71
C ARG A 318 -5.12 -23.32 10.65
N ASN A 319 -5.66 -23.98 9.61
CA ASN A 319 -7.09 -24.27 9.53
C ASN A 319 -7.47 -25.47 10.42
N ASN A 320 -8.74 -25.85 10.42
CA ASN A 320 -9.27 -26.94 11.23
C ASN A 320 -8.76 -28.35 10.83
N LYS A 321 -8.05 -28.46 9.70
CA LYS A 321 -7.36 -29.69 9.26
C LYS A 321 -5.88 -29.70 9.67
N GLY A 322 -5.38 -28.61 10.28
CA GLY A 322 -3.98 -28.42 10.62
C GLY A 322 -3.10 -27.97 9.46
N GLU A 323 -3.70 -27.60 8.33
CA GLU A 323 -3.01 -27.08 7.14
C GLU A 323 -2.78 -25.57 7.27
N TRP A 324 -1.71 -25.06 6.65
CA TRP A 324 -1.46 -23.63 6.57
C TRP A 324 -2.43 -22.95 5.60
N GLU A 325 -3.05 -21.88 6.05
CA GLU A 325 -3.94 -21.03 5.27
C GLU A 325 -3.52 -19.57 5.38
N ILE A 326 -3.35 -18.93 4.22
CA ILE A 326 -2.99 -17.51 4.11
C ILE A 326 -4.29 -16.70 4.19
N LEU A 327 -4.39 -15.83 5.17
CA LEU A 327 -5.51 -14.90 5.27
C LEU A 327 -5.34 -13.78 4.23
N ASN A 328 -6.37 -13.50 3.45
CA ASN A 328 -6.34 -12.38 2.51
C ASN A 328 -6.50 -11.02 3.23
N GLY A 329 -6.22 -9.93 2.52
CA GLY A 329 -6.26 -8.59 3.09
C GLY A 329 -7.63 -8.18 3.62
N ASN A 330 -8.73 -8.62 2.99
CA ASN A 330 -10.08 -8.37 3.49
C ASN A 330 -10.35 -9.09 4.81
N GLN A 331 -9.97 -10.37 4.90
CA GLN A 331 -10.10 -11.16 6.14
C GLN A 331 -9.27 -10.55 7.27
N THR A 332 -8.04 -10.15 6.97
CA THR A 332 -7.13 -9.52 7.92
C THR A 332 -7.70 -8.18 8.42
N CYS A 333 -8.11 -7.31 7.51
CA CYS A 333 -8.69 -6.00 7.86
C CYS A 333 -9.98 -6.15 8.69
N MET A 334 -10.86 -7.07 8.31
CA MET A 334 -12.07 -7.40 9.05
C MET A 334 -11.77 -7.87 10.47
N MET A 335 -10.79 -8.74 10.64
CA MET A 335 -10.38 -9.30 11.94
C MET A 335 -9.82 -8.21 12.85
N PHE A 336 -9.00 -7.31 12.33
CA PHE A 336 -8.51 -6.14 13.07
C PHE A 336 -9.64 -5.26 13.55
N CYS A 337 -10.54 -4.85 12.64
CA CYS A 337 -11.69 -3.99 12.98
C CYS A 337 -12.58 -4.63 14.04
N TRP A 338 -12.89 -5.92 13.89
CA TRP A 338 -13.67 -6.67 14.87
C TRP A 338 -13.01 -6.67 16.25
N TYR A 339 -11.73 -7.05 16.31
CA TYR A 339 -11.00 -7.18 17.57
C TYR A 339 -10.90 -5.85 18.31
N ILE A 340 -10.51 -4.78 17.60
CA ILE A 340 -10.39 -3.43 18.16
C ILE A 340 -11.71 -2.99 18.79
N ILE A 341 -12.82 -3.15 18.08
CA ILE A 341 -14.15 -2.76 18.59
C ILE A 341 -14.54 -3.63 19.77
N ALA A 342 -14.51 -4.96 19.62
CA ALA A 342 -15.02 -5.90 20.61
C ALA A 342 -14.27 -5.77 21.96
N ASN A 343 -12.94 -5.70 21.91
CA ASN A 343 -12.13 -5.65 23.13
C ASN A 343 -12.06 -4.25 23.73
N LYS A 344 -11.97 -3.19 22.93
CA LYS A 344 -12.11 -1.81 23.48
C LYS A 344 -13.46 -1.59 24.15
N LYS A 345 -14.54 -2.15 23.58
CA LYS A 345 -15.88 -2.11 24.20
C LYS A 345 -15.91 -2.88 25.53
N LYS A 346 -15.37 -4.11 25.55
CA LYS A 346 -15.25 -4.95 26.76
C LYS A 346 -14.46 -4.27 27.86
N LEU A 347 -13.37 -3.57 27.50
CA LEU A 347 -12.50 -2.86 28.42
C LEU A 347 -12.99 -1.45 28.78
N GLY A 348 -14.15 -1.01 28.28
CA GLY A 348 -14.71 0.32 28.56
C GLY A 348 -13.91 1.47 27.95
N GLN A 349 -13.14 1.20 26.89
CA GLN A 349 -12.26 2.18 26.22
C GLN A 349 -12.96 2.98 25.12
N LEU A 350 -14.17 2.56 24.68
CA LEU A 350 -14.95 3.31 23.69
C LEU A 350 -15.77 4.41 24.39
N LYS A 351 -15.74 5.62 23.82
CA LYS A 351 -16.42 6.83 24.34
C LYS A 351 -17.61 7.25 23.47
N GLY A 352 -17.82 6.60 22.32
CA GLY A 352 -18.91 6.88 21.38
C GLY A 352 -18.59 7.94 20.31
N ASN A 353 -17.32 8.32 20.18
CA ASN A 353 -16.84 9.24 19.13
C ASN A 353 -15.74 8.62 18.25
N GLU A 354 -15.61 7.29 18.33
CA GLU A 354 -14.66 6.54 17.53
C GLU A 354 -15.15 6.31 16.12
N PHE A 355 -14.20 6.23 15.18
CA PHE A 355 -14.49 5.86 13.80
C PHE A 355 -13.43 4.94 13.21
N LEU A 356 -13.88 4.13 12.25
CA LEU A 356 -13.06 3.30 11.37
C LEU A 356 -13.06 3.87 9.95
N VAL A 357 -12.04 3.51 9.17
CA VAL A 357 -11.97 3.86 7.74
C VAL A 357 -11.63 2.62 6.92
N LYS A 358 -12.37 2.39 5.83
CA LYS A 358 -12.00 1.39 4.81
C LYS A 358 -12.08 1.98 3.41
N THR A 359 -11.42 1.32 2.45
CA THR A 359 -11.63 1.72 1.07
C THR A 359 -12.96 1.20 0.52
N ILE A 360 -13.50 1.88 -0.49
CA ILE A 360 -14.77 1.49 -1.15
C ILE A 360 -14.74 0.08 -1.75
N VAL A 361 -13.55 -0.50 -1.97
CA VAL A 361 -13.38 -1.86 -2.52
C VAL A 361 -13.09 -2.91 -1.45
N THR A 362 -12.84 -2.51 -0.21
CA THR A 362 -12.66 -3.41 0.93
C THR A 362 -14.02 -4.00 1.35
N THR A 363 -14.00 -5.18 1.96
CA THR A 363 -15.19 -5.98 2.32
C THR A 363 -16.26 -5.22 3.10
N GLU A 364 -17.54 -5.46 2.76
CA GLU A 364 -18.69 -4.90 3.47
C GLU A 364 -18.98 -5.59 4.82
N VAL A 365 -18.29 -6.67 5.16
CA VAL A 365 -18.40 -7.28 6.49
C VAL A 365 -17.95 -6.29 7.59
N ILE A 366 -16.99 -5.43 7.29
CA ILE A 366 -16.57 -4.35 8.22
C ILE A 366 -17.74 -3.38 8.50
N ALA A 367 -18.55 -3.09 7.49
CA ALA A 367 -19.73 -2.23 7.67
C ALA A 367 -20.77 -2.89 8.61
N GLU A 368 -20.98 -4.19 8.49
CA GLU A 368 -21.86 -4.93 9.40
C GLU A 368 -21.32 -4.96 10.85
N ILE A 369 -19.98 -5.14 11.00
CA ILE A 369 -19.32 -5.09 12.32
C ILE A 369 -19.50 -3.70 12.95
N ALA A 370 -19.20 -2.65 12.23
CA ALA A 370 -19.28 -1.27 12.71
C ALA A 370 -20.73 -0.91 13.08
N LYS A 371 -21.70 -1.20 12.20
CA LYS A 371 -23.13 -0.96 12.39
C LYS A 371 -23.67 -1.66 13.64
N LYS A 372 -23.37 -2.95 13.80
CA LYS A 372 -23.87 -3.75 14.95
C LYS A 372 -23.31 -3.27 16.29
N ASN A 373 -22.15 -2.60 16.26
CA ASN A 373 -21.48 -2.08 17.45
C ASN A 373 -21.65 -0.56 17.65
N ASN A 374 -22.42 0.13 16.83
CA ASN A 374 -22.61 1.59 16.83
C ASN A 374 -21.28 2.38 16.75
N VAL A 375 -20.36 1.92 15.92
CA VAL A 375 -19.13 2.62 15.58
C VAL A 375 -19.28 3.23 14.19
N GLU A 376 -18.88 4.49 14.02
CA GLU A 376 -18.89 5.14 12.71
C GLU A 376 -17.89 4.46 11.76
N LEU A 377 -18.33 4.15 10.55
CA LEU A 377 -17.47 3.68 9.46
C LEU A 377 -17.50 4.68 8.32
N ARG A 378 -16.33 5.00 7.80
CA ARG A 378 -16.17 5.86 6.63
C ARG A 378 -15.56 5.08 5.48
N ASP A 379 -16.13 5.30 4.30
CA ASP A 379 -15.60 4.80 3.04
C ASP A 379 -14.74 5.90 2.38
N CYS A 380 -13.56 5.52 1.89
CA CYS A 380 -12.69 6.40 1.11
C CYS A 380 -12.23 5.73 -0.19
N TYR A 381 -11.58 6.48 -1.07
CA TYR A 381 -10.98 5.90 -2.27
C TYR A 381 -9.82 4.96 -1.95
N THR A 382 -9.46 4.11 -2.91
CA THR A 382 -8.26 3.26 -2.83
C THR A 382 -6.99 4.11 -2.78
N GLY A 383 -6.05 3.69 -1.98
CA GLY A 383 -4.80 4.40 -1.66
C GLY A 383 -4.83 4.98 -0.26
N PHE A 384 -3.84 4.58 0.55
CA PHE A 384 -3.83 4.85 1.98
C PHE A 384 -3.85 6.34 2.33
N LYS A 385 -3.41 7.21 1.42
CA LYS A 385 -3.50 8.67 1.54
C LYS A 385 -4.93 9.18 1.79
N TRP A 386 -5.94 8.44 1.34
CA TRP A 386 -7.34 8.79 1.60
C TRP A 386 -7.77 8.41 3.01
N ILE A 387 -7.30 7.28 3.54
CA ILE A 387 -7.47 6.93 4.95
C ILE A 387 -6.79 7.98 5.82
N ALA A 388 -5.56 8.35 5.49
CA ALA A 388 -4.83 9.41 6.20
C ALA A 388 -5.55 10.77 6.15
N ASN A 389 -6.20 11.11 5.03
CA ASN A 389 -7.01 12.32 4.92
C ASN A 389 -8.21 12.30 5.87
N GLU A 390 -8.93 11.17 6.00
CA GLU A 390 -10.02 11.03 6.97
C GLU A 390 -9.54 11.22 8.41
N ILE A 391 -8.35 10.71 8.73
CA ILE A 391 -7.73 10.93 10.05
C ILE A 391 -7.44 12.43 10.23
N ARG A 392 -6.78 13.07 9.25
CA ARG A 392 -6.38 14.48 9.30
C ARG A 392 -7.56 15.43 9.53
N ILE A 393 -8.65 15.29 8.77
CA ILE A 393 -9.82 16.17 8.89
C ILE A 393 -10.61 15.96 10.19
N SER A 394 -10.35 14.87 10.89
CA SER A 394 -11.02 14.48 12.14
C SER A 394 -10.17 14.74 13.39
N GLU A 395 -8.93 15.17 13.24
CA GLU A 395 -8.04 15.49 14.36
C GLU A 395 -8.72 16.47 15.33
N GLY A 396 -8.65 16.14 16.63
CA GLY A 396 -9.26 16.95 17.70
C GLY A 396 -10.79 16.89 17.78
N LYS A 397 -11.48 16.19 16.89
CA LYS A 397 -12.95 16.07 16.86
C LYS A 397 -13.41 14.65 17.19
N GLN A 398 -12.83 13.66 16.53
CA GLN A 398 -13.18 12.25 16.66
C GLN A 398 -11.93 11.40 16.79
N LYS A 399 -12.07 10.18 17.33
CA LYS A 399 -10.96 9.26 17.56
C LYS A 399 -10.93 8.19 16.51
N TYR A 400 -9.90 8.22 15.66
CA TYR A 400 -9.60 7.11 14.77
C TYR A 400 -9.14 5.89 15.59
N ILE A 401 -9.69 4.71 15.30
CA ILE A 401 -9.34 3.47 16.00
C ILE A 401 -8.84 2.35 15.08
N GLY A 402 -8.89 2.54 13.77
CA GLY A 402 -8.35 1.58 12.81
C GLY A 402 -8.91 1.77 11.41
N GLY A 403 -8.16 1.29 10.43
CA GLY A 403 -8.60 1.28 9.04
C GLY A 403 -7.58 0.63 8.12
N GLY A 404 -8.03 0.19 6.97
CA GLY A 404 -7.18 -0.54 6.05
C GLY A 404 -7.75 -0.75 4.68
N GLU A 405 -6.95 -1.46 3.89
CA GLU A 405 -7.20 -1.80 2.50
C GLU A 405 -7.25 -3.32 2.33
N GLU A 406 -7.95 -3.76 1.29
CA GLU A 406 -7.97 -5.16 0.85
C GLU A 406 -6.58 -5.67 0.42
N SER A 407 -5.65 -4.75 0.14
CA SER A 407 -4.30 -5.03 -0.32
C SER A 407 -3.28 -5.15 0.83
N PHE A 408 -3.68 -5.79 1.93
CA PHE A 408 -2.80 -6.15 3.05
C PHE A 408 -2.21 -4.98 3.86
N GLY A 409 -2.77 -3.78 3.72
CA GLY A 409 -2.37 -2.61 4.50
C GLY A 409 -3.37 -2.26 5.59
N PHE A 410 -2.89 -2.04 6.82
CA PHE A 410 -3.70 -1.61 7.96
C PHE A 410 -2.96 -0.60 8.82
N LEU A 411 -3.70 0.29 9.47
CA LEU A 411 -3.19 1.24 10.46
C LEU A 411 -4.07 1.17 11.72
N PRO A 412 -3.55 0.68 12.86
CA PRO A 412 -4.35 0.51 14.08
C PRO A 412 -4.39 1.74 15.00
N PHE A 413 -3.68 2.83 14.70
CA PHE A 413 -3.55 4.01 15.54
C PHE A 413 -3.28 5.27 14.69
N ASP A 414 -3.21 6.46 15.31
CA ASP A 414 -3.22 7.74 14.58
C ASP A 414 -1.93 8.57 14.67
N LYS A 415 -0.80 7.98 15.11
CA LYS A 415 0.51 8.69 15.13
C LYS A 415 1.22 8.65 13.79
N VAL A 416 0.90 7.67 12.98
CA VAL A 416 1.38 7.45 11.62
C VAL A 416 0.26 7.82 10.63
N ARG A 417 0.61 8.11 9.38
CA ARG A 417 -0.34 8.46 8.32
C ARG A 417 -0.15 7.62 7.05
N ASP A 418 0.46 6.47 7.20
CA ASP A 418 0.52 5.43 6.17
C ASP A 418 0.26 4.06 6.83
N LYS A 419 0.13 3.01 6.04
CA LYS A 419 0.01 1.63 6.52
C LYS A 419 1.17 1.30 7.45
N ASP A 420 0.88 0.63 8.54
CA ASP A 420 1.87 0.32 9.58
C ASP A 420 1.93 -1.18 9.83
N SER A 421 2.87 -1.86 9.16
CA SER A 421 3.08 -3.29 9.37
C SER A 421 3.65 -3.61 10.76
N PRO A 422 4.64 -2.91 11.31
CA PRO A 422 5.09 -3.12 12.69
C PRO A 422 3.96 -3.13 13.73
N ALA A 423 3.11 -2.11 13.72
CA ALA A 423 1.97 -2.02 14.64
C ALA A 423 0.91 -3.10 14.37
N SER A 424 0.63 -3.35 13.09
CA SER A 424 -0.37 -4.35 12.68
C SER A 424 0.09 -5.78 12.98
N ILE A 425 1.38 -6.09 12.85
CA ILE A 425 1.95 -7.39 13.23
C ILE A 425 1.88 -7.60 14.74
N CYS A 426 2.19 -6.59 15.53
CA CYS A 426 2.02 -6.68 16.98
C CYS A 426 0.54 -6.92 17.35
N LEU A 427 -0.38 -6.21 16.71
CA LEU A 427 -1.80 -6.36 16.97
C LEU A 427 -2.35 -7.73 16.53
N ILE A 428 -1.91 -8.29 15.40
CA ILE A 428 -2.37 -9.64 15.03
C ILE A 428 -1.82 -10.73 15.96
N CYS A 429 -0.61 -10.53 16.49
CA CYS A 429 -0.09 -11.41 17.54
C CYS A 429 -0.89 -11.30 18.84
N GLU A 430 -1.35 -10.10 19.21
CA GLU A 430 -2.28 -9.91 20.33
C GLU A 430 -3.62 -10.62 20.08
N ILE A 431 -4.17 -10.51 18.85
CA ILE A 431 -5.40 -11.21 18.45
C ILE A 431 -5.21 -12.73 18.52
N ALA A 432 -4.07 -13.24 18.07
CA ALA A 432 -3.74 -14.67 18.18
C ALA A 432 -3.59 -15.12 19.64
N ALA A 433 -2.96 -14.31 20.47
CA ALA A 433 -2.86 -14.53 21.91
C ALA A 433 -4.26 -14.53 22.57
N TRP A 434 -5.11 -13.59 22.20
CA TRP A 434 -6.50 -13.53 22.68
C TRP A 434 -7.31 -14.77 22.26
N ALA A 435 -7.18 -15.19 21.01
CA ALA A 435 -7.84 -16.39 20.52
C ALA A 435 -7.37 -17.62 21.31
N LYS A 436 -6.06 -17.80 21.49
CA LYS A 436 -5.46 -18.91 22.25
C LYS A 436 -5.89 -18.90 23.72
N ASP A 437 -5.95 -17.72 24.36
CA ASP A 437 -6.42 -17.54 25.75
C ASP A 437 -7.90 -17.97 25.93
N ASN A 438 -8.68 -17.90 24.85
CA ASN A 438 -10.08 -18.34 24.81
C ASN A 438 -10.25 -19.76 24.20
N GLY A 439 -9.18 -20.54 24.06
CA GLY A 439 -9.21 -21.89 23.48
C GLY A 439 -9.56 -21.93 21.99
N ARG A 440 -9.25 -20.86 21.25
CA ARG A 440 -9.52 -20.69 19.81
C ARG A 440 -8.21 -20.49 19.04
N THR A 441 -8.29 -20.65 17.72
CA THR A 441 -7.23 -20.25 16.77
C THR A 441 -7.67 -18.99 16.02
N LEU A 442 -6.76 -18.37 15.25
CA LEU A 442 -7.13 -17.28 14.34
C LEU A 442 -8.15 -17.74 13.29
N TYR A 443 -8.05 -18.99 12.84
CA TYR A 443 -9.00 -19.56 11.89
C TYR A 443 -10.39 -19.72 12.51
N ASP A 444 -10.47 -20.20 13.75
CA ASP A 444 -11.75 -20.30 14.48
C ASP A 444 -12.39 -18.93 14.65
N LEU A 445 -11.57 -17.92 14.98
CA LEU A 445 -12.05 -16.53 15.11
C LEU A 445 -12.61 -16.01 13.78
N LEU A 446 -11.94 -16.28 12.65
CA LEU A 446 -12.44 -15.93 11.32
C LEU A 446 -13.82 -16.57 11.07
N MET A 447 -13.97 -17.84 11.41
CA MET A 447 -15.25 -18.55 11.26
C MET A 447 -16.36 -17.98 12.17
N ASP A 448 -16.00 -17.59 13.39
CA ASP A 448 -16.94 -16.96 14.34
C ASP A 448 -17.40 -15.58 13.83
N ILE A 449 -16.49 -14.77 13.27
CA ILE A 449 -16.85 -13.48 12.66
C ILE A 449 -17.79 -13.67 11.48
N TYR A 450 -17.50 -14.63 10.60
CA TYR A 450 -18.40 -14.95 9.48
C TYR A 450 -19.78 -15.45 9.94
N ALA A 451 -19.83 -16.24 11.00
CA ALA A 451 -21.11 -16.73 11.55
C ALA A 451 -21.95 -15.60 12.16
N GLU A 452 -21.32 -14.59 12.73
CA GLU A 452 -21.98 -13.48 13.40
C GLU A 452 -22.36 -12.33 12.45
N TYR A 453 -21.48 -12.00 11.48
CA TYR A 453 -21.62 -10.80 10.62
C TYR A 453 -21.89 -11.12 9.15
N GLY A 454 -21.82 -12.39 8.77
CA GLY A 454 -22.04 -12.87 7.42
C GLY A 454 -20.77 -13.31 6.72
N PHE A 455 -20.86 -14.42 5.98
CA PHE A 455 -19.78 -14.92 5.12
C PHE A 455 -19.66 -14.07 3.88
N SER A 456 -18.42 -13.77 3.51
CA SER A 456 -18.06 -13.04 2.30
C SER A 456 -16.82 -13.66 1.65
N ARG A 457 -16.84 -13.75 0.31
CA ARG A 457 -15.69 -14.14 -0.51
C ARG A 457 -15.34 -13.00 -1.46
N GLU A 458 -14.16 -12.45 -1.29
CA GLU A 458 -13.66 -11.37 -2.12
C GLU A 458 -12.59 -11.89 -3.09
N VAL A 459 -12.66 -11.45 -4.34
CA VAL A 459 -11.68 -11.75 -5.40
C VAL A 459 -11.43 -10.51 -6.24
N THR A 460 -10.18 -10.23 -6.53
CA THR A 460 -9.78 -9.21 -7.51
C THR A 460 -9.48 -9.87 -8.85
N ILE A 461 -10.23 -9.51 -9.88
CA ILE A 461 -10.02 -9.95 -11.25
C ILE A 461 -9.25 -8.85 -11.98
N ASN A 462 -8.07 -9.18 -12.51
CA ASN A 462 -7.24 -8.25 -13.27
C ASN A 462 -7.35 -8.57 -14.76
N VAL A 463 -7.79 -7.61 -15.58
CA VAL A 463 -7.79 -7.71 -17.03
C VAL A 463 -6.69 -6.81 -17.57
N VAL A 464 -5.65 -7.41 -18.15
CA VAL A 464 -4.51 -6.70 -18.72
C VAL A 464 -4.70 -6.58 -20.23
N LYS A 465 -4.58 -5.37 -20.76
CA LYS A 465 -4.67 -5.05 -22.19
C LYS A 465 -3.38 -4.34 -22.60
N PRO A 466 -2.38 -5.07 -23.13
CA PRO A 466 -1.06 -4.49 -23.37
C PRO A 466 -1.07 -3.44 -24.50
N GLY A 467 -0.18 -2.45 -24.36
CA GLY A 467 0.06 -1.42 -25.36
C GLY A 467 -0.96 -0.28 -25.39
N LYS A 468 -0.77 0.67 -26.32
CA LYS A 468 -1.61 1.87 -26.45
C LYS A 468 -3.06 1.52 -26.81
N SER A 469 -3.27 0.56 -27.71
CA SER A 469 -4.61 0.09 -28.08
C SER A 469 -5.34 -0.50 -26.87
N GLY A 470 -4.63 -1.23 -26.00
CA GLY A 470 -5.20 -1.78 -24.78
C GLY A 470 -5.63 -0.72 -23.77
N ALA A 471 -4.87 0.37 -23.64
CA ALA A 471 -5.27 1.49 -22.82
C ALA A 471 -6.56 2.17 -23.34
N ASP A 472 -6.70 2.30 -24.67
CA ASP A 472 -7.90 2.86 -25.30
C ASP A 472 -9.10 1.91 -25.16
N GLU A 473 -8.90 0.58 -25.26
CA GLU A 473 -9.93 -0.42 -24.97
C GLU A 473 -10.44 -0.30 -23.53
N ILE A 474 -9.55 -0.15 -22.54
CA ILE A 474 -9.94 0.02 -21.13
C ILE A 474 -10.77 1.29 -20.92
N LYS A 475 -10.38 2.40 -21.57
CA LYS A 475 -11.19 3.65 -21.54
C LYS A 475 -12.58 3.41 -22.10
N GLN A 476 -12.67 2.72 -23.25
CA GLN A 476 -13.94 2.38 -23.88
C GLN A 476 -14.79 1.47 -22.98
N MET A 477 -14.20 0.45 -22.35
CA MET A 477 -14.93 -0.40 -21.40
C MET A 477 -15.60 0.42 -20.28
N MET A 478 -14.91 1.43 -19.72
CA MET A 478 -15.49 2.29 -18.68
C MET A 478 -16.64 3.15 -19.22
N VAL A 479 -16.55 3.62 -20.46
CA VAL A 479 -17.63 4.37 -21.14
C VAL A 479 -18.83 3.44 -21.36
N ASP A 480 -18.60 2.23 -21.83
CA ASP A 480 -19.66 1.25 -22.12
C ASP A 480 -20.39 0.82 -20.82
N PHE A 481 -19.66 0.57 -19.74
CA PHE A 481 -20.25 0.26 -18.42
C PHE A 481 -21.04 1.42 -17.82
N ARG A 482 -20.70 2.69 -18.12
CA ARG A 482 -21.51 3.86 -17.71
C ARG A 482 -22.79 3.98 -18.52
N ASN A 483 -22.67 3.79 -19.82
CA ASN A 483 -23.82 3.94 -20.73
C ASN A 483 -24.80 2.76 -20.62
N ASN A 484 -24.27 1.56 -20.40
CA ASN A 484 -25.03 0.31 -20.33
C ASN A 484 -24.61 -0.50 -19.08
N PRO A 485 -24.95 -0.01 -17.86
CA PRO A 485 -24.57 -0.71 -16.64
C PRO A 485 -25.28 -2.07 -16.54
N PRO A 486 -24.62 -3.09 -15.99
CA PRO A 486 -25.21 -4.41 -15.84
C PRO A 486 -26.48 -4.35 -15.00
N GLN A 487 -27.51 -5.06 -15.42
CA GLN A 487 -28.78 -5.19 -14.70
C GLN A 487 -28.81 -6.45 -13.84
N GLU A 488 -27.93 -7.40 -14.13
CA GLU A 488 -27.78 -8.67 -13.43
C GLU A 488 -26.29 -9.08 -13.41
N LEU A 489 -25.84 -9.65 -12.31
CA LEU A 489 -24.48 -10.17 -12.12
C LEU A 489 -24.55 -11.56 -11.47
N GLY A 490 -24.07 -12.58 -12.20
CA GLY A 490 -24.05 -13.95 -11.70
C GLY A 490 -25.42 -14.47 -11.24
N GLY A 491 -26.51 -14.11 -11.95
CA GLY A 491 -27.87 -14.52 -11.65
C GLY A 491 -28.59 -13.68 -10.58
N ALA A 492 -27.96 -12.64 -10.05
CA ALA A 492 -28.58 -11.73 -9.08
C ALA A 492 -28.83 -10.34 -9.69
N LYS A 493 -30.01 -9.77 -9.43
CA LYS A 493 -30.40 -8.45 -9.91
C LYS A 493 -29.56 -7.35 -9.29
N VAL A 494 -29.05 -6.43 -10.08
CA VAL A 494 -28.42 -5.21 -9.59
C VAL A 494 -29.51 -4.25 -9.12
N VAL A 495 -29.37 -3.73 -7.91
CA VAL A 495 -30.35 -2.83 -7.27
C VAL A 495 -29.77 -1.44 -6.97
N THR A 496 -28.44 -1.29 -7.01
CA THR A 496 -27.78 0.00 -6.80
C THR A 496 -26.55 0.13 -7.71
N TRP A 497 -26.44 1.27 -8.36
CA TRP A 497 -25.32 1.66 -9.23
C TRP A 497 -24.71 2.94 -8.69
N LYS A 498 -23.39 2.92 -8.40
CA LYS A 498 -22.63 4.11 -8.00
C LYS A 498 -21.63 4.48 -9.09
N ASP A 499 -21.65 5.72 -9.49
CA ASP A 499 -20.63 6.30 -10.37
C ASP A 499 -19.86 7.41 -9.63
N TYR A 500 -18.61 7.14 -9.31
CA TYR A 500 -17.76 8.08 -8.59
C TYR A 500 -17.20 9.20 -9.48
N GLN A 501 -17.40 9.14 -10.80
CA GLN A 501 -17.05 10.23 -11.70
C GLN A 501 -18.13 11.31 -11.72
N THR A 502 -19.40 10.93 -11.62
CA THR A 502 -20.54 11.86 -11.52
C THR A 502 -20.94 12.15 -10.08
N LEU A 503 -20.41 11.38 -9.12
CA LEU A 503 -20.79 11.40 -7.71
C LEU A 503 -22.29 11.10 -7.49
N GLU A 504 -22.81 10.12 -8.22
CA GLU A 504 -24.21 9.73 -8.16
C GLU A 504 -24.36 8.26 -7.71
N THR A 505 -25.38 8.01 -6.89
CA THR A 505 -25.93 6.68 -6.61
C THR A 505 -27.33 6.59 -7.21
N LYS A 506 -27.57 5.58 -8.04
CA LYS A 506 -28.89 5.28 -8.62
C LYS A 506 -29.42 3.98 -8.02
N HIS A 507 -30.70 3.96 -7.68
CA HIS A 507 -31.39 2.79 -7.14
C HIS A 507 -32.41 2.24 -8.14
N ALA A 508 -32.75 0.94 -7.98
CA ALA A 508 -33.70 0.26 -8.87
C ALA A 508 -35.15 0.85 -8.83
N ASP A 509 -35.48 1.57 -7.78
CA ASP A 509 -36.75 2.31 -7.66
C ASP A 509 -36.77 3.66 -8.38
N GLY A 510 -35.64 4.03 -9.02
CA GLY A 510 -35.45 5.28 -9.76
C GLY A 510 -34.95 6.45 -8.91
N THR A 511 -34.72 6.27 -7.60
CA THR A 511 -34.12 7.32 -6.77
C THR A 511 -32.65 7.55 -7.12
N VAL A 512 -32.24 8.82 -7.06
CA VAL A 512 -30.84 9.25 -7.30
C VAL A 512 -30.38 10.07 -6.11
N GLU A 513 -29.22 9.68 -5.55
CA GLU A 513 -28.60 10.34 -4.40
C GLU A 513 -27.19 10.81 -4.77
N LYS A 514 -26.71 11.86 -4.10
CA LYS A 514 -25.35 12.34 -4.26
C LYS A 514 -24.39 11.54 -3.36
N LEU A 515 -23.30 11.04 -3.95
CA LEU A 515 -22.19 10.46 -3.18
C LEU A 515 -21.40 11.56 -2.47
N ASN A 516 -21.21 11.38 -1.16
CA ASN A 516 -20.40 12.31 -0.35
C ASN A 516 -18.93 11.85 -0.38
N MET A 517 -18.21 12.26 -1.43
CA MET A 517 -16.78 11.97 -1.61
C MET A 517 -16.01 13.28 -1.82
N PRO A 518 -14.72 13.35 -1.41
CA PRO A 518 -13.94 14.61 -1.44
C PRO A 518 -13.64 15.10 -2.87
N THR A 519 -13.61 14.20 -3.84
CA THR A 519 -13.33 14.48 -5.26
C THR A 519 -13.94 13.39 -6.13
N THR A 520 -13.87 13.54 -7.44
CA THR A 520 -14.29 12.51 -8.40
C THR A 520 -13.22 11.44 -8.60
N SER A 521 -13.63 10.24 -9.00
CA SER A 521 -12.73 9.12 -9.34
C SER A 521 -13.35 8.26 -10.43
N ASN A 522 -12.52 7.69 -11.31
CA ASN A 522 -12.97 6.80 -12.37
C ASN A 522 -13.27 5.39 -11.83
N VAL A 523 -14.28 5.27 -10.98
CA VAL A 523 -14.73 4.03 -10.35
C VAL A 523 -16.22 3.86 -10.56
N LEU A 524 -16.64 2.62 -10.81
CA LEU A 524 -18.05 2.21 -10.83
C LEU A 524 -18.25 1.11 -9.77
N GLN A 525 -19.40 1.12 -9.09
CA GLN A 525 -19.80 0.03 -8.20
C GLN A 525 -21.24 -0.40 -8.46
N TRP A 526 -21.46 -1.69 -8.38
CA TRP A 526 -22.78 -2.32 -8.55
C TRP A 526 -23.06 -3.22 -7.37
N PHE A 527 -24.26 -3.07 -6.80
CA PHE A 527 -24.71 -3.87 -5.66
C PHE A 527 -25.96 -4.64 -6.09
N CYS A 528 -25.93 -5.95 -5.84
CA CYS A 528 -27.05 -6.84 -6.13
C CYS A 528 -27.95 -7.03 -4.91
N GLU A 529 -29.18 -7.50 -5.16
CA GLU A 529 -30.20 -7.80 -4.14
C GLU A 529 -29.78 -8.82 -3.08
N ASP A 530 -28.83 -9.71 -3.43
CA ASP A 530 -28.28 -10.74 -2.54
C ASP A 530 -27.00 -10.30 -1.79
N GLY A 531 -26.63 -9.02 -1.89
CA GLY A 531 -25.46 -8.45 -1.25
C GLY A 531 -24.14 -8.62 -2.03
N THR A 532 -24.18 -9.20 -3.24
CA THR A 532 -23.02 -9.20 -4.14
C THR A 532 -22.64 -7.77 -4.51
N LYS A 533 -21.33 -7.45 -4.44
CA LYS A 533 -20.76 -6.16 -4.85
C LYS A 533 -19.70 -6.38 -5.91
N VAL A 534 -19.73 -5.58 -6.98
CA VAL A 534 -18.65 -5.51 -7.96
C VAL A 534 -18.23 -4.06 -8.11
N SER A 535 -16.93 -3.81 -7.95
CA SER A 535 -16.32 -2.48 -8.14
C SER A 535 -15.35 -2.54 -9.32
N VAL A 536 -15.44 -1.58 -10.23
CA VAL A 536 -14.63 -1.55 -11.45
C VAL A 536 -13.75 -0.30 -11.44
N ARG A 537 -12.43 -0.50 -11.64
CA ARG A 537 -11.47 0.60 -11.61
C ARG A 537 -10.32 0.33 -12.59
N PRO A 538 -10.05 1.23 -13.55
CA PRO A 538 -8.84 1.17 -14.35
C PRO A 538 -7.62 1.54 -13.51
N SER A 539 -6.46 0.96 -13.82
CA SER A 539 -5.18 1.37 -13.24
C SER A 539 -4.78 2.74 -13.78
N GLY A 540 -4.23 3.61 -12.93
CA GLY A 540 -3.69 4.90 -13.36
C GLY A 540 -2.30 4.80 -14.01
N THR A 541 -1.56 3.70 -13.77
CA THR A 541 -0.16 3.57 -14.17
C THR A 541 0.12 2.43 -15.15
N GLU A 542 -0.81 1.49 -15.30
CA GLU A 542 -0.64 0.30 -16.12
C GLU A 542 -1.87 0.07 -17.00
N PRO A 543 -1.73 -0.50 -18.20
CA PRO A 543 -2.86 -0.80 -19.08
C PRO A 543 -3.64 -2.02 -18.57
N LYS A 544 -4.25 -1.89 -17.40
CA LYS A 544 -5.11 -2.90 -16.76
C LYS A 544 -6.34 -2.29 -16.11
N ILE A 545 -7.40 -3.08 -16.04
CA ILE A 545 -8.62 -2.76 -15.32
C ILE A 545 -8.88 -3.84 -14.27
N LYS A 546 -9.26 -3.43 -13.07
CA LYS A 546 -9.53 -4.29 -11.93
C LYS A 546 -11.02 -4.37 -11.64
N PHE A 547 -11.49 -5.59 -11.39
CA PHE A 547 -12.83 -5.85 -10.89
C PHE A 547 -12.69 -6.46 -9.49
N TYR A 548 -13.12 -5.73 -8.47
CA TYR A 548 -13.18 -6.20 -7.09
C TYR A 548 -14.57 -6.77 -6.88
N THR A 549 -14.64 -8.08 -6.74
CA THR A 549 -15.90 -8.82 -6.60
C THR A 549 -16.01 -9.36 -5.19
N GLU A 550 -17.13 -9.08 -4.53
CA GLU A 550 -17.51 -9.58 -3.22
C GLU A 550 -18.83 -10.35 -3.34
N VAL A 551 -18.83 -11.62 -2.93
CA VAL A 551 -20.00 -12.49 -2.93
C VAL A 551 -20.32 -12.90 -1.51
N LYS A 552 -21.55 -12.69 -1.07
CA LYS A 552 -22.06 -13.07 0.26
C LYS A 552 -22.83 -14.37 0.21
N ASP A 553 -22.76 -15.18 1.28
CA ASP A 553 -23.60 -16.34 1.48
C ASP A 553 -24.30 -16.26 2.86
N PRO A 554 -25.59 -15.93 2.90
CA PRO A 554 -26.34 -15.80 4.15
C PRO A 554 -26.62 -17.15 4.84
N THR A 555 -26.32 -18.27 4.17
CA THR A 555 -26.50 -19.61 4.73
C THR A 555 -25.34 -20.09 5.60
N PHE A 556 -24.27 -19.32 5.69
CA PHE A 556 -23.14 -19.61 6.58
C PHE A 556 -23.59 -19.47 8.05
N LYS A 557 -23.37 -20.51 8.85
CA LYS A 557 -23.74 -20.53 10.27
C LYS A 557 -22.63 -21.00 11.20
N CYS A 558 -21.65 -21.73 10.67
CA CYS A 558 -20.53 -22.28 11.45
C CYS A 558 -19.40 -22.72 10.51
N ALA A 559 -18.24 -23.02 11.07
CA ALA A 559 -17.06 -23.50 10.34
C ALA A 559 -17.33 -24.70 9.42
N GLY A 560 -18.24 -25.61 9.80
CA GLY A 560 -18.64 -26.75 8.97
C GLY A 560 -19.34 -26.39 7.65
N CYS A 561 -19.80 -25.13 7.51
CA CYS A 561 -20.40 -24.62 6.27
C CYS A 561 -19.34 -24.04 5.31
N TYR A 562 -18.11 -23.82 5.74
CA TYR A 562 -17.12 -23.01 5.03
C TYR A 562 -16.84 -23.52 3.60
N GLU A 563 -16.51 -24.80 3.45
CA GLU A 563 -16.18 -25.38 2.13
C GLU A 563 -17.36 -25.27 1.15
N ARG A 564 -18.58 -25.51 1.64
CA ARG A 564 -19.80 -25.39 0.82
C ARG A 564 -20.03 -23.93 0.37
N CYS A 565 -19.91 -22.98 1.30
CA CYS A 565 -20.10 -21.56 1.00
C CYS A 565 -19.00 -21.02 0.09
N MET A 566 -17.75 -21.46 0.28
CA MET A 566 -16.62 -21.14 -0.61
C MET A 566 -16.88 -21.61 -2.04
N LYS A 567 -17.29 -22.89 -2.20
CA LYS A 567 -17.60 -23.45 -3.51
C LYS A 567 -18.73 -22.68 -4.20
N ALA A 568 -19.82 -22.40 -3.50
CA ALA A 568 -20.94 -21.63 -4.03
C ALA A 568 -20.52 -20.20 -4.44
N ALA A 569 -19.69 -19.55 -3.64
CA ALA A 569 -19.15 -18.23 -3.96
C ALA A 569 -18.23 -18.24 -5.19
N GLU A 570 -17.37 -19.25 -5.33
CA GLU A 570 -16.49 -19.41 -6.50
C GLU A 570 -17.30 -19.68 -7.79
N GLU A 571 -18.33 -20.52 -7.74
CA GLU A 571 -19.25 -20.75 -8.85
C GLU A 571 -19.95 -19.44 -9.26
N LYS A 572 -20.38 -18.63 -8.29
CA LYS A 572 -20.99 -17.33 -8.54
C LYS A 572 -20.00 -16.32 -9.12
N ILE A 573 -18.76 -16.25 -8.63
CA ILE A 573 -17.72 -15.40 -9.17
C ILE A 573 -17.43 -15.77 -10.64
N ALA A 574 -17.39 -17.07 -10.96
CA ALA A 574 -17.24 -17.52 -12.35
C ALA A 574 -18.43 -17.06 -13.24
N ALA A 575 -19.65 -17.13 -12.73
CA ALA A 575 -20.84 -16.61 -13.42
C ALA A 575 -20.78 -15.09 -13.63
N ILE A 576 -20.28 -14.32 -12.64
CA ILE A 576 -20.06 -12.87 -12.75
C ILE A 576 -19.02 -12.55 -13.82
N LYS A 577 -17.88 -13.26 -13.87
CA LYS A 577 -16.88 -13.12 -14.94
C LYS A 577 -17.51 -13.26 -16.32
N LYS A 578 -18.31 -14.31 -16.50
CA LYS A 578 -19.00 -14.58 -17.75
C LYS A 578 -20.00 -13.48 -18.10
N SER A 579 -20.80 -12.98 -17.14
CA SER A 579 -21.76 -11.90 -17.39
C SER A 579 -21.11 -10.56 -17.74
N LEU A 580 -19.84 -10.36 -17.38
CA LEU A 580 -19.04 -9.16 -17.69
C LEU A 580 -18.08 -9.37 -18.87
N ASN A 581 -18.10 -10.54 -19.54
CA ASN A 581 -17.19 -10.90 -20.64
C ASN A 581 -15.70 -10.75 -20.26
N LEU A 582 -15.32 -11.26 -19.09
CA LEU A 582 -13.95 -11.18 -18.54
C LEU A 582 -13.16 -12.50 -18.66
N ASP A 583 -13.57 -13.41 -19.52
CA ASP A 583 -12.92 -14.71 -19.77
C ASP A 583 -11.68 -14.59 -20.65
#